data_91dcc02f435b225465c235da0c287ee8
#
_entry.id   91dcc02f435b225465c235da0c287ee8
#
_cell.length_a   1.000
_cell.length_b   1.000
_cell.length_c   1.000
_cell.angle_alpha   90.00
_cell.angle_beta   90.00
_cell.angle_gamma   90.00
#
_symmetry.space_group_name_H-M   'P 1'
#
loop_
_entity.id
_entity.type
_entity.pdbx_description
1 polymer ?
#
loop_
_entity_poly.entity_id
_entity_poly.type
_entity_poly.pdbx_seq_one_letter_code
_entity_poly.pdbx_strand_id
1 'polypeptide(L)'
;MFTGIIEQTGTLISLEDTGGVRRLTVQAPGLAGRLSEGDSLGVSGVCLTALEVDPTLFHADLAQETLDRTSLGSLAAGAKVNLELPTAAGSPLGGHIVQGHVDGTGTLTALDPVVPASSPHFNMQTTDWTLKVLVPENVRPWMVHKGSVAVEGISLTIADFDGETITIAILPLTYWRTNLHTLAVGSPVNIEADVLVKLALAQMQTEKKPSFKLTEAWLVANGY
;
A
#
# COMPACT_ATOMS: atom_id res chain seq x y z
N MET A 1 0.78 -1.82 -12.80
CA MET A 1 0.38 -2.92 -11.93
C MET A 1 1.63 -3.49 -11.28
N PHE A 2 1.56 -3.81 -10.00
CA PHE A 2 2.65 -4.25 -9.15
C PHE A 2 2.29 -5.58 -8.48
N THR A 3 3.22 -6.16 -7.75
CA THR A 3 3.04 -7.44 -7.05
C THR A 3 3.06 -7.29 -5.53
N GLY A 4 3.55 -6.16 -5.05
CA GLY A 4 3.84 -5.92 -3.63
C GLY A 4 5.12 -6.62 -3.15
N ILE A 5 5.98 -7.03 -4.07
CA ILE A 5 7.32 -7.57 -3.77
C ILE A 5 8.33 -6.42 -3.96
N ILE A 6 8.73 -5.85 -2.84
CA ILE A 6 9.61 -4.68 -2.85
C ILE A 6 10.99 -5.06 -3.41
N GLU A 7 11.44 -4.32 -4.41
CA GLU A 7 12.75 -4.55 -5.03
C GLU A 7 13.88 -3.86 -4.26
N GLN A 8 13.61 -2.63 -3.80
CA GLN A 8 14.61 -1.79 -3.13
C GLN A 8 13.92 -0.77 -2.22
N THR A 9 14.62 -0.30 -1.20
CA THR A 9 14.24 0.93 -0.49
C THR A 9 14.99 2.12 -1.08
N GLY A 10 14.25 3.22 -1.32
CA GLY A 10 14.81 4.52 -1.68
C GLY A 10 14.92 5.43 -0.45
N THR A 11 15.58 6.58 -0.63
CA THR A 11 15.66 7.62 0.39
C THR A 11 15.03 8.89 -0.16
N LEU A 12 14.05 9.44 0.54
CA LEU A 12 13.48 10.75 0.21
C LEU A 12 14.55 11.85 0.41
N ILE A 13 14.86 12.57 -0.64
CA ILE A 13 15.80 13.69 -0.60
C ILE A 13 15.03 14.98 -0.27
N SER A 14 13.95 15.24 -0.99
CA SER A 14 13.12 16.41 -0.77
C SER A 14 11.66 16.17 -1.16
N LEU A 15 10.78 16.95 -0.57
CA LEU A 15 9.39 17.13 -0.95
C LEU A 15 9.10 18.63 -1.00
N GLU A 16 9.12 19.19 -2.19
CA GLU A 16 9.09 20.63 -2.41
C GLU A 16 7.85 21.08 -3.17
N ASP A 17 7.40 22.32 -2.93
CA ASP A 17 6.39 22.95 -3.76
C ASP A 17 7.06 23.58 -4.98
N THR A 18 6.69 23.11 -6.15
CA THR A 18 7.23 23.61 -7.43
C THR A 18 6.08 24.13 -8.28
N GLY A 19 5.77 25.41 -8.11
CA GLY A 19 4.72 26.07 -8.91
C GLY A 19 3.30 25.55 -8.64
N GLY A 20 3.00 25.14 -7.39
CA GLY A 20 1.70 24.61 -6.97
C GLY A 20 1.56 23.09 -7.12
N VAL A 21 2.66 22.43 -7.48
CA VAL A 21 2.75 20.96 -7.51
C VAL A 21 3.77 20.51 -6.45
N ARG A 22 3.44 19.49 -5.66
CA ARG A 22 4.36 18.90 -4.68
C ARG A 22 5.23 17.88 -5.39
N ARG A 23 6.52 18.21 -5.53
CA ARG A 23 7.52 17.35 -6.18
C ARG A 23 8.31 16.55 -5.16
N LEU A 24 8.27 15.25 -5.32
CA LEU A 24 9.04 14.27 -4.57
C LEU A 24 10.36 14.00 -5.31
N THR A 25 11.49 14.00 -4.59
CA THR A 25 12.79 13.55 -5.09
C THR A 25 13.27 12.36 -4.29
N VAL A 26 13.52 11.24 -4.94
CA VAL A 26 13.94 9.98 -4.29
C VAL A 26 15.27 9.52 -4.83
N GLN A 27 16.23 9.30 -3.94
CA GLN A 27 17.48 8.64 -4.25
C GLN A 27 17.29 7.11 -4.21
N ALA A 28 17.59 6.44 -5.32
CA ALA A 28 17.42 5.00 -5.51
C ALA A 28 18.45 4.45 -6.50
N PRO A 29 19.76 4.46 -6.18
CA PRO A 29 20.79 3.99 -7.07
C PRO A 29 20.55 2.53 -7.47
N GLY A 30 20.70 2.21 -8.75
CA GLY A 30 20.41 0.90 -9.31
C GLY A 30 18.98 0.74 -9.83
N LEU A 31 17.94 1.10 -9.06
CA LEU A 31 16.56 1.10 -9.55
C LEU A 31 16.31 2.28 -10.49
N ALA A 32 16.73 3.48 -10.10
CA ALA A 32 16.57 4.68 -10.92
C ALA A 32 17.20 4.51 -12.32
N GLY A 33 18.37 3.89 -12.42
CA GLY A 33 19.02 3.61 -13.71
C GLY A 33 18.27 2.63 -14.64
N ARG A 34 17.18 2.04 -14.16
CA ARG A 34 16.28 1.16 -14.95
C ARG A 34 14.99 1.86 -15.38
N LEU A 35 14.77 3.09 -14.89
CA LEU A 35 13.60 3.89 -15.23
C LEU A 35 13.89 4.76 -16.46
N SER A 36 12.83 5.03 -17.20
CA SER A 36 12.76 6.10 -18.20
C SER A 36 11.76 7.15 -17.74
N GLU A 37 11.92 8.38 -18.21
CA GLU A 37 10.92 9.41 -17.97
C GLU A 37 9.55 8.98 -18.50
N GLY A 38 8.50 9.13 -17.68
CA GLY A 38 7.14 8.68 -17.98
C GLY A 38 6.82 7.27 -17.50
N ASP A 39 7.80 6.49 -17.04
CA ASP A 39 7.53 5.16 -16.49
C ASP A 39 6.74 5.27 -15.19
N SER A 40 5.86 4.29 -14.96
CA SER A 40 5.22 4.12 -13.66
C SER A 40 6.14 3.39 -12.68
N LEU A 41 6.09 3.77 -11.40
CA LEU A 41 6.73 3.01 -10.33
C LEU A 41 5.90 3.08 -9.05
N GLY A 42 6.00 2.05 -8.22
CA GLY A 42 5.42 2.02 -6.88
C GLY A 42 6.36 2.67 -5.87
N VAL A 43 5.87 3.69 -5.14
CA VAL A 43 6.60 4.35 -4.04
C VAL A 43 5.79 4.17 -2.77
N SER A 44 6.24 3.34 -1.84
CA SER A 44 5.48 2.95 -0.64
C SER A 44 4.01 2.60 -0.97
N GLY A 45 3.78 1.85 -2.05
CA GLY A 45 2.46 1.43 -2.52
C GLY A 45 1.69 2.47 -3.33
N VAL A 46 2.27 3.63 -3.61
CA VAL A 46 1.65 4.66 -4.45
C VAL A 46 2.22 4.58 -5.86
N CYS A 47 1.35 4.41 -6.87
CA CYS A 47 1.75 4.47 -8.27
C CYS A 47 2.04 5.92 -8.68
N LEU A 48 3.28 6.21 -9.01
CA LEU A 48 3.74 7.51 -9.46
C LEU A 48 4.36 7.41 -10.85
N THR A 49 4.44 8.55 -11.53
CA THR A 49 5.14 8.67 -12.80
C THR A 49 6.54 9.25 -12.57
N ALA A 50 7.56 8.55 -13.05
CA ALA A 50 8.95 9.00 -12.96
C ALA A 50 9.19 10.19 -13.89
N LEU A 51 9.81 11.22 -13.35
CA LEU A 51 10.20 12.46 -14.05
C LEU A 51 11.67 12.73 -13.81
N GLU A 52 12.34 13.38 -14.77
CA GLU A 52 13.71 13.87 -14.63
C GLU A 52 14.65 12.80 -14.01
N VAL A 53 14.69 11.62 -14.64
CA VAL A 53 15.40 10.42 -14.13
C VAL A 53 16.90 10.53 -14.42
N ASP A 54 17.73 10.27 -13.40
CA ASP A 54 19.16 9.99 -13.57
C ASP A 54 19.53 8.62 -12.98
N PRO A 55 20.77 8.11 -13.14
CA PRO A 55 21.14 6.77 -12.67
C PRO A 55 21.00 6.54 -11.15
N THR A 56 20.83 7.61 -10.37
CA THR A 56 20.85 7.57 -8.90
C THR A 56 19.57 8.07 -8.24
N LEU A 57 18.78 8.87 -8.96
CA LEU A 57 17.55 9.47 -8.43
C LEU A 57 16.49 9.63 -9.51
N PHE A 58 15.26 9.83 -9.07
CA PHE A 58 14.12 10.23 -9.89
C PHE A 58 13.27 11.25 -9.14
N HIS A 59 12.49 12.01 -9.90
CA HIS A 59 11.46 12.89 -9.39
C HIS A 59 10.07 12.33 -9.69
N ALA A 60 9.07 12.76 -8.91
CA ALA A 60 7.67 12.49 -9.20
C ALA A 60 6.81 13.61 -8.64
N ASP A 61 5.79 14.01 -9.40
CA ASP A 61 4.84 15.02 -8.96
C ASP A 61 3.64 14.34 -8.28
N LEU A 62 3.25 14.87 -7.12
CA LEU A 62 2.15 14.35 -6.32
C LEU A 62 0.90 15.19 -6.58
N ALA A 63 -0.16 14.53 -7.06
CA ALA A 63 -1.48 15.14 -7.15
C ALA A 63 -2.08 15.39 -5.75
N GLN A 64 -3.00 16.32 -5.64
CA GLN A 64 -3.65 16.63 -4.36
C GLN A 64 -4.32 15.40 -3.72
N GLU A 65 -5.00 14.58 -4.51
CA GLU A 65 -5.60 13.32 -4.05
C GLU A 65 -4.54 12.37 -3.44
N THR A 66 -3.34 12.31 -4.03
CA THR A 66 -2.22 11.52 -3.48
C THR A 66 -1.75 12.06 -2.13
N LEU A 67 -1.66 13.38 -2.00
CA LEU A 67 -1.29 14.02 -0.73
C LEU A 67 -2.32 13.79 0.37
N ASP A 68 -3.60 13.82 0.01
CA ASP A 68 -4.71 13.69 0.96
C ASP A 68 -4.92 12.23 1.43
N ARG A 69 -4.59 11.25 0.58
CA ARG A 69 -4.87 9.83 0.86
C ARG A 69 -3.68 9.02 1.32
N THR A 70 -2.46 9.54 1.17
CA THR A 70 -1.25 8.75 1.42
C THR A 70 -0.34 9.40 2.45
N SER A 71 0.56 8.62 3.01
CA SER A 71 1.60 9.08 3.92
C SER A 71 2.66 9.96 3.25
N LEU A 72 2.76 9.95 1.90
CA LEU A 72 3.85 10.60 1.17
C LEU A 72 3.95 12.10 1.45
N GLY A 73 2.80 12.78 1.59
CA GLY A 73 2.75 14.22 1.88
C GLY A 73 3.33 14.63 3.23
N SER A 74 3.45 13.70 4.17
CA SER A 74 3.96 13.92 5.53
C SER A 74 5.40 13.48 5.75
N LEU A 75 6.04 12.87 4.75
CA LEU A 75 7.40 12.37 4.87
C LEU A 75 8.41 13.52 4.97
N ALA A 76 9.42 13.34 5.81
CA ALA A 76 10.57 14.22 5.92
C ALA A 76 11.75 13.73 5.08
N ALA A 77 12.66 14.63 4.70
CA ALA A 77 13.92 14.25 4.07
C ALA A 77 14.68 13.21 4.92
N GLY A 78 15.25 12.20 4.27
CA GLY A 78 15.88 11.06 4.91
C GLY A 78 14.94 9.86 5.14
N ALA A 79 13.62 10.03 5.01
CA ALA A 79 12.67 8.92 5.13
C ALA A 79 12.95 7.83 4.09
N LYS A 80 12.77 6.57 4.49
CA LYS A 80 12.86 5.43 3.58
C LYS A 80 11.51 5.13 2.96
N VAL A 81 11.51 4.90 1.65
CA VAL A 81 10.32 4.51 0.87
C VAL A 81 10.59 3.18 0.17
N ASN A 82 9.57 2.33 0.13
CA ASN A 82 9.62 1.07 -0.63
C ASN A 82 9.46 1.36 -2.12
N LEU A 83 10.24 0.68 -2.96
CA LEU A 83 10.19 0.87 -4.40
C LEU A 83 9.97 -0.46 -5.12
N GLU A 84 9.08 -0.43 -6.10
CA GLU A 84 8.78 -1.56 -6.99
C GLU A 84 8.55 -1.05 -8.42
N LEU A 85 9.18 -1.71 -9.40
CA LEU A 85 8.90 -1.45 -10.81
C LEU A 85 7.64 -2.22 -11.27
N PRO A 86 6.94 -1.74 -12.31
CA PRO A 86 5.79 -2.44 -12.84
C PRO A 86 6.14 -3.85 -13.31
N THR A 87 5.31 -4.81 -12.97
CA THR A 87 5.44 -6.20 -13.41
C THR A 87 5.14 -6.32 -14.91
N ALA A 88 6.05 -6.95 -15.66
CA ALA A 88 5.82 -7.25 -17.06
C ALA A 88 4.68 -8.28 -17.24
N ALA A 89 3.92 -8.16 -18.32
CA ALA A 89 2.86 -9.12 -18.64
C ALA A 89 3.44 -10.54 -18.78
N GLY A 90 2.80 -11.51 -18.10
CA GLY A 90 3.25 -12.91 -18.11
C GLY A 90 4.29 -13.26 -17.04
N SER A 91 4.78 -12.31 -16.26
CA SER A 91 5.66 -12.57 -15.12
C SER A 91 4.89 -13.17 -13.94
N PRO A 92 5.53 -14.00 -13.09
CA PRO A 92 4.95 -14.46 -11.85
C PRO A 92 4.61 -13.28 -10.92
N LEU A 93 3.42 -13.30 -10.29
CA LEU A 93 3.06 -12.23 -9.36
C LEU A 93 3.89 -12.27 -8.07
N GLY A 94 4.16 -13.44 -7.52
CA GLY A 94 4.91 -13.59 -6.26
C GLY A 94 4.17 -13.12 -5.00
N GLY A 95 3.39 -12.04 -5.09
CA GLY A 95 2.49 -11.52 -4.07
C GLY A 95 1.02 -11.57 -4.52
N HIS A 96 0.34 -10.42 -4.55
CA HIS A 96 -1.02 -10.29 -5.08
C HIS A 96 -1.10 -9.14 -6.10
N ILE A 97 -2.29 -8.86 -6.64
CA ILE A 97 -2.48 -7.75 -7.59
C ILE A 97 -2.51 -6.44 -6.81
N VAL A 98 -1.42 -5.68 -6.90
CA VAL A 98 -1.30 -4.34 -6.32
C VAL A 98 -1.36 -3.31 -7.45
N GLN A 99 -2.27 -2.36 -7.34
CA GLN A 99 -2.48 -1.35 -8.37
C GLN A 99 -1.61 -0.11 -8.16
N GLY A 100 -1.23 0.14 -6.91
CA GLY A 100 -0.61 1.38 -6.46
C GLY A 100 -1.65 2.47 -6.17
N HIS A 101 -2.88 2.06 -5.92
CA HIS A 101 -4.02 2.95 -5.62
C HIS A 101 -4.40 2.81 -4.15
N VAL A 102 -3.69 3.55 -3.32
CA VAL A 102 -3.87 3.55 -1.86
C VAL A 102 -5.30 3.96 -1.50
N ASP A 103 -5.96 3.11 -0.70
CA ASP A 103 -7.35 3.34 -0.25
C ASP A 103 -7.42 4.28 0.95
N GLY A 104 -6.34 4.34 1.73
CA GLY A 104 -6.22 5.20 2.89
C GLY A 104 -4.94 4.99 3.67
N THR A 105 -4.73 5.85 4.66
CA THR A 105 -3.58 5.82 5.55
C THR A 105 -3.97 5.24 6.90
N GLY A 106 -3.38 4.10 7.27
CA GLY A 106 -3.50 3.50 8.59
C GLY A 106 -2.45 4.04 9.56
N THR A 107 -2.50 3.58 10.80
CA THR A 107 -1.52 3.93 11.83
C THR A 107 -0.83 2.67 12.33
N LEU A 108 0.49 2.65 12.31
CA LEU A 108 1.29 1.59 12.92
C LEU A 108 1.10 1.61 14.44
N THR A 109 0.53 0.56 15.02
CA THR A 109 0.27 0.49 16.46
C THR A 109 1.24 -0.42 17.19
N ALA A 110 1.84 -1.40 16.50
CA ALA A 110 2.92 -2.23 17.04
C ALA A 110 3.78 -2.80 15.89
N LEU A 111 5.06 -2.95 16.17
CA LEU A 111 6.02 -3.69 15.34
C LEU A 111 7.04 -4.35 16.27
N ASP A 112 6.66 -5.51 16.79
CA ASP A 112 7.37 -6.17 17.87
C ASP A 112 8.01 -7.47 17.39
N PRO A 113 9.23 -7.78 17.86
CA PRO A 113 9.84 -9.08 17.60
C PRO A 113 9.06 -10.19 18.32
N VAL A 114 8.87 -11.32 17.67
CA VAL A 114 8.16 -12.49 18.24
C VAL A 114 8.97 -13.07 19.42
N VAL A 115 10.30 -13.12 19.28
CA VAL A 115 11.20 -13.42 20.42
C VAL A 115 11.51 -12.09 21.11
N PRO A 116 11.11 -11.90 22.38
CA PRO A 116 11.35 -10.64 23.08
C PRO A 116 12.84 -10.26 23.12
N ALA A 117 13.14 -8.98 22.97
CA ALA A 117 14.52 -8.48 22.96
C ALA A 117 15.30 -8.78 24.28
N SER A 118 14.57 -9.01 25.38
CA SER A 118 15.12 -9.44 26.67
C SER A 118 15.48 -10.93 26.74
N SER A 119 15.06 -11.74 25.76
CA SER A 119 15.32 -13.18 25.71
C SER A 119 16.78 -13.46 25.35
N PRO A 120 17.45 -14.43 25.99
CA PRO A 120 18.77 -14.89 25.59
C PRO A 120 18.79 -15.53 24.17
N HIS A 121 17.62 -15.88 23.64
CA HIS A 121 17.47 -16.42 22.28
C HIS A 121 17.14 -15.35 21.24
N PHE A 122 17.07 -14.07 21.64
CA PHE A 122 16.79 -12.99 20.73
C PHE A 122 17.94 -12.79 19.74
N ASN A 123 17.56 -12.80 18.46
CA ASN A 123 18.46 -12.40 17.38
C ASN A 123 17.64 -11.55 16.38
N MET A 124 17.94 -10.28 16.32
CA MET A 124 17.25 -9.30 15.49
C MET A 124 17.23 -9.67 13.98
N GLN A 125 18.24 -10.40 13.51
CA GLN A 125 18.36 -10.79 12.10
C GLN A 125 17.51 -12.02 11.72
N THR A 126 17.14 -12.83 12.72
CA THR A 126 16.44 -14.11 12.48
C THR A 126 15.09 -14.22 13.17
N THR A 127 14.71 -13.27 14.01
CA THR A 127 13.40 -13.26 14.66
C THR A 127 12.32 -12.80 13.67
N ASP A 128 11.17 -13.45 13.72
CA ASP A 128 9.96 -12.95 13.09
C ASP A 128 9.43 -11.73 13.85
N TRP A 129 8.58 -10.94 13.20
CA TRP A 129 7.98 -9.73 13.76
C TRP A 129 6.46 -9.80 13.67
N THR A 130 5.81 -9.16 14.62
CA THR A 130 4.36 -8.93 14.58
C THR A 130 4.11 -7.46 14.26
N LEU A 131 3.50 -7.21 13.12
CA LEU A 131 3.05 -5.89 12.69
C LEU A 131 1.56 -5.74 13.04
N LYS A 132 1.19 -4.62 13.70
CA LYS A 132 -0.21 -4.25 13.91
C LYS A 132 -0.48 -2.86 13.34
N VAL A 133 -1.56 -2.75 12.58
CA VAL A 133 -1.96 -1.51 11.94
C VAL A 133 -3.45 -1.25 12.23
N LEU A 134 -3.72 -0.09 12.80
CA LEU A 134 -5.08 0.44 12.91
C LEU A 134 -5.53 0.89 11.51
N VAL A 135 -6.58 0.24 11.00
CA VAL A 135 -7.11 0.47 9.64
C VAL A 135 -8.12 1.60 9.67
N PRO A 136 -8.07 2.57 8.75
CA PRO A 136 -9.06 3.63 8.67
C PRO A 136 -10.44 3.06 8.35
N GLU A 137 -11.49 3.67 8.90
CA GLU A 137 -12.86 3.15 8.89
C GLU A 137 -13.37 2.80 7.48
N ASN A 138 -13.06 3.64 6.51
CA ASN A 138 -13.46 3.44 5.10
C ASN A 138 -12.79 2.25 4.43
N VAL A 139 -11.68 1.73 4.96
CA VAL A 139 -10.92 0.59 4.40
C VAL A 139 -11.27 -0.73 5.10
N ARG A 140 -11.74 -0.67 6.36
CA ARG A 140 -12.09 -1.85 7.17
C ARG A 140 -12.98 -2.88 6.48
N PRO A 141 -14.03 -2.47 5.69
CA PRO A 141 -14.89 -3.44 5.01
C PRO A 141 -14.18 -4.38 4.03
N TRP A 142 -12.98 -4.02 3.59
CA TRP A 142 -12.18 -4.81 2.66
C TRP A 142 -11.11 -5.68 3.34
N MET A 143 -11.00 -5.62 4.67
CA MET A 143 -10.07 -6.47 5.42
C MET A 143 -10.68 -7.84 5.66
N VAL A 144 -9.99 -8.88 5.18
CA VAL A 144 -10.44 -10.27 5.26
C VAL A 144 -9.40 -11.11 5.98
N HIS A 145 -9.82 -11.85 7.01
CA HIS A 145 -8.94 -12.81 7.69
C HIS A 145 -8.31 -13.79 6.69
N LYS A 146 -7.00 -13.95 6.71
CA LYS A 146 -6.19 -14.71 5.74
C LYS A 146 -6.22 -14.15 4.31
N GLY A 147 -6.80 -12.97 4.10
CA GLY A 147 -6.73 -12.26 2.83
C GLY A 147 -5.41 -11.50 2.65
N SER A 148 -5.20 -11.01 1.44
CA SER A 148 -4.06 -10.16 1.10
C SER A 148 -4.36 -8.69 1.38
N VAL A 149 -3.33 -7.95 1.72
CA VAL A 149 -3.35 -6.48 1.85
C VAL A 149 -1.98 -5.94 1.47
N ALA A 150 -1.92 -4.80 0.82
CA ALA A 150 -0.65 -4.09 0.67
C ALA A 150 -0.54 -3.03 1.78
N VAL A 151 0.54 -3.10 2.57
CA VAL A 151 0.92 -2.08 3.56
C VAL A 151 2.26 -1.51 3.13
N GLU A 152 2.34 -0.20 2.93
CA GLU A 152 3.54 0.47 2.36
C GLU A 152 3.97 -0.18 1.02
N GLY A 153 3.00 -0.67 0.24
CA GLY A 153 3.24 -1.41 -1.00
C GLY A 153 3.70 -2.85 -0.82
N ILE A 154 3.90 -3.34 0.40
CA ILE A 154 4.35 -4.70 0.66
C ILE A 154 3.14 -5.63 0.64
N SER A 155 3.16 -6.67 -0.19
CA SER A 155 2.15 -7.74 -0.19
C SER A 155 2.23 -8.58 1.07
N LEU A 156 1.21 -8.53 1.89
CA LEU A 156 1.16 -9.18 3.19
C LEU A 156 -0.14 -9.97 3.37
N THR A 157 -0.12 -10.94 4.29
CA THR A 157 -1.30 -11.72 4.65
C THR A 157 -1.82 -11.30 6.02
N ILE A 158 -3.10 -10.98 6.11
CA ILE A 158 -3.78 -10.66 7.38
C ILE A 158 -3.86 -11.93 8.22
N ALA A 159 -3.08 -12.00 9.29
CA ALA A 159 -3.09 -13.13 10.21
C ALA A 159 -4.31 -13.08 11.13
N ASP A 160 -4.73 -11.88 11.54
CA ASP A 160 -5.91 -11.63 12.36
C ASP A 160 -6.48 -10.23 12.09
N PHE A 161 -7.78 -10.05 12.33
CA PHE A 161 -8.48 -8.76 12.21
C PHE A 161 -9.59 -8.70 13.27
N ASP A 162 -9.47 -7.77 14.19
CA ASP A 162 -10.42 -7.59 15.31
C ASP A 162 -11.60 -6.63 14.98
N GLY A 163 -11.69 -6.18 13.73
CA GLY A 163 -12.67 -5.20 13.25
C GLY A 163 -12.10 -3.79 13.10
N GLU A 164 -10.95 -3.49 13.66
CA GLU A 164 -10.26 -2.20 13.56
C GLU A 164 -8.78 -2.36 13.20
N THR A 165 -8.11 -3.32 13.83
CA THR A 165 -6.66 -3.53 13.72
C THR A 165 -6.37 -4.83 13.00
N ILE A 166 -5.56 -4.78 11.95
CA ILE A 166 -4.98 -5.96 11.32
C ILE A 166 -3.68 -6.35 12.03
N THR A 167 -3.51 -7.65 12.22
CA THR A 167 -2.26 -8.25 12.71
C THR A 167 -1.64 -9.08 11.62
N ILE A 168 -0.34 -8.89 11.39
CA ILE A 168 0.41 -9.50 10.29
C ILE A 168 1.72 -10.07 10.83
N ALA A 169 2.06 -11.30 10.42
CA ALA A 169 3.37 -11.88 10.68
C ALA A 169 4.37 -11.42 9.61
N ILE A 170 5.49 -10.89 10.02
CA ILE A 170 6.55 -10.39 9.14
C ILE A 170 7.79 -11.24 9.30
N LEU A 171 8.27 -11.80 8.20
CA LEU A 171 9.53 -12.53 8.18
C LEU A 171 10.73 -11.58 8.31
N PRO A 172 11.86 -12.04 8.85
CA PRO A 172 13.07 -11.23 9.00
C PRO A 172 13.52 -10.60 7.69
N LEU A 173 13.45 -11.35 6.60
CA LEU A 173 13.81 -10.86 5.26
C LEU A 173 12.94 -9.66 4.85
N THR A 174 11.63 -9.75 5.03
CA THR A 174 10.68 -8.67 4.71
C THR A 174 10.94 -7.44 5.58
N TYR A 175 11.16 -7.64 6.88
CA TYR A 175 11.48 -6.56 7.81
C TYR A 175 12.70 -5.76 7.35
N TRP A 176 13.80 -6.44 6.98
CA TRP A 176 15.05 -5.80 6.61
C TRP A 176 15.13 -5.28 5.18
N ARG A 177 14.37 -5.90 4.25
CA ARG A 177 14.35 -5.50 2.85
C ARG A 177 13.40 -4.36 2.53
N THR A 178 12.58 -3.94 3.47
CA THR A 178 11.57 -2.90 3.30
C THR A 178 11.78 -1.74 4.28
N ASN A 179 10.99 -0.68 4.16
CA ASN A 179 11.04 0.45 5.07
C ASN A 179 10.53 0.12 6.49
N LEU A 180 9.94 -1.05 6.74
CA LEU A 180 9.36 -1.42 8.04
C LEU A 180 10.33 -1.20 9.21
N HIS A 181 11.61 -1.56 9.04
CA HIS A 181 12.62 -1.40 10.10
C HIS A 181 12.94 0.06 10.47
N THR A 182 12.42 1.02 9.71
CA THR A 182 12.60 2.46 9.96
C THR A 182 11.35 3.14 10.54
N LEU A 183 10.23 2.42 10.57
CA LEU A 183 8.97 2.95 11.08
C LEU A 183 8.92 2.87 12.61
N ALA A 184 8.24 3.82 13.22
CA ALA A 184 7.96 3.85 14.66
C ALA A 184 6.46 3.70 14.91
N VAL A 185 6.09 3.26 16.13
CA VAL A 185 4.69 3.27 16.57
C VAL A 185 4.14 4.70 16.43
N GLY A 186 2.96 4.82 15.84
CA GLY A 186 2.34 6.10 15.48
C GLY A 186 2.64 6.55 14.04
N SER A 187 3.56 5.89 13.31
CA SER A 187 3.81 6.22 11.90
C SER A 187 2.57 5.97 11.06
N PRO A 188 2.22 6.90 10.14
CA PRO A 188 1.24 6.65 9.11
C PRO A 188 1.77 5.62 8.11
N VAL A 189 0.94 4.70 7.65
CA VAL A 189 1.27 3.68 6.65
C VAL A 189 0.20 3.61 5.57
N ASN A 190 0.61 3.53 4.31
CA ASN A 190 -0.29 3.40 3.18
C ASN A 190 -0.92 2.01 3.15
N ILE A 191 -2.24 1.93 2.94
CA ILE A 191 -2.99 0.68 2.85
C ILE A 191 -3.70 0.63 1.50
N GLU A 192 -3.49 -0.46 0.75
CA GLU A 192 -4.30 -0.83 -0.40
C GLU A 192 -4.92 -2.20 -0.16
N ALA A 193 -6.25 -2.28 -0.18
CA ALA A 193 -6.98 -3.53 -0.08
C ALA A 193 -6.90 -4.32 -1.38
N ASP A 194 -6.96 -5.64 -1.30
CA ASP A 194 -6.97 -6.51 -2.48
C ASP A 194 -8.14 -6.14 -3.41
N VAL A 195 -7.83 -5.84 -4.66
CA VAL A 195 -8.82 -5.44 -5.68
C VAL A 195 -9.86 -6.52 -5.91
N LEU A 196 -9.53 -7.79 -5.70
CA LEU A 196 -10.49 -8.90 -5.84
C LEU A 196 -11.56 -8.85 -4.73
N VAL A 197 -11.19 -8.48 -3.52
CA VAL A 197 -12.14 -8.27 -2.41
C VAL A 197 -13.05 -7.08 -2.71
N LYS A 198 -12.48 -5.96 -3.18
CA LYS A 198 -13.26 -4.78 -3.60
C LYS A 198 -14.28 -5.14 -4.68
N LEU A 199 -13.85 -5.90 -5.70
CA LEU A 199 -14.71 -6.36 -6.78
C LEU A 199 -15.84 -7.27 -6.28
N ALA A 200 -15.52 -8.27 -5.46
CA ALA A 200 -16.51 -9.21 -4.92
C ALA A 200 -17.59 -8.47 -4.12
N LEU A 201 -17.22 -7.55 -3.24
CA LEU A 201 -18.16 -6.76 -2.45
C LEU A 201 -19.00 -5.82 -3.32
N ALA A 202 -18.44 -5.21 -4.35
CA ALA A 202 -19.18 -4.37 -5.29
C ALA A 202 -20.26 -5.17 -6.05
N GLN A 203 -19.96 -6.40 -6.47
CA GLN A 203 -20.93 -7.31 -7.10
C GLN A 203 -22.07 -7.67 -6.14
N MET A 204 -21.77 -8.05 -4.90
CA MET A 204 -22.78 -8.37 -3.88
C MET A 204 -23.71 -7.20 -3.59
N GLN A 205 -23.23 -5.96 -3.63
CA GLN A 205 -24.04 -4.75 -3.45
C GLN A 205 -24.96 -4.49 -4.66
N THR A 206 -24.51 -4.82 -5.86
CA THR A 206 -25.30 -4.66 -7.09
C THR A 206 -26.46 -5.66 -7.12
N GLU A 207 -26.26 -6.89 -6.67
CA GLU A 207 -27.31 -7.92 -6.59
C GLU A 207 -28.39 -7.60 -5.55
N LYS A 208 -28.08 -6.80 -4.52
CA LYS A 208 -29.03 -6.33 -3.50
C LYS A 208 -29.93 -5.18 -3.99
N LYS A 209 -29.70 -4.56 -5.15
CA LYS A 209 -30.64 -3.62 -5.72
C LYS A 209 -31.93 -4.38 -6.07
N PRO A 210 -33.11 -3.94 -5.60
CA PRO A 210 -34.35 -4.64 -5.89
C PRO A 210 -34.50 -4.75 -7.41
N SER A 211 -34.56 -5.99 -7.92
CA SER A 211 -34.93 -6.21 -9.29
C SER A 211 -36.28 -5.54 -9.47
N PHE A 212 -36.37 -4.64 -10.44
CA PHE A 212 -37.63 -4.00 -10.79
C PHE A 212 -38.61 -5.12 -11.15
N LYS A 213 -39.53 -5.44 -10.21
CA LYS A 213 -40.61 -6.37 -10.48
C LYS A 213 -41.75 -5.58 -11.11
N LEU A 214 -42.04 -5.88 -12.34
CA LEU A 214 -43.29 -5.46 -12.97
C LEU A 214 -44.42 -6.01 -12.10
N THR A 215 -45.09 -5.14 -11.36
CA THR A 215 -46.27 -5.48 -10.58
C THR A 215 -47.48 -4.88 -11.22
N GLU A 216 -48.68 -5.50 -11.06
CA GLU A 216 -49.94 -4.98 -11.54
C GLU A 216 -50.17 -3.53 -11.08
N ALA A 217 -49.82 -3.24 -9.81
CA ALA A 217 -49.89 -1.88 -9.26
C ALA A 217 -48.99 -0.88 -10.00
N TRP A 218 -47.81 -1.30 -10.45
CA TRP A 218 -46.91 -0.46 -11.22
C TRP A 218 -47.43 -0.23 -12.62
N LEU A 219 -47.98 -1.28 -13.29
CA LEU A 219 -48.58 -1.17 -14.60
C LEU A 219 -49.76 -0.19 -14.58
N VAL A 220 -50.69 -0.36 -13.65
CA VAL A 220 -51.82 0.55 -13.49
C VAL A 220 -51.40 1.99 -13.21
N ALA A 221 -50.39 2.21 -12.37
CA ALA A 221 -49.88 3.54 -12.07
C ALA A 221 -49.19 4.23 -13.26
N ASN A 222 -48.77 3.45 -14.28
CA ASN A 222 -48.08 3.94 -15.47
C ASN A 222 -48.98 3.83 -16.75
N GLY A 223 -50.28 3.57 -16.58
CA GLY A 223 -51.26 3.65 -17.67
C GLY A 223 -51.39 2.41 -18.57
N TYR A 224 -50.99 1.24 -18.06
CA TYR A 224 -51.10 -0.05 -18.72
C TYR A 224 -52.19 -0.92 -18.07
#